data_0f6b4512d293d99068a8f5937796171d
#
_entry.id   0f6b4512d293d99068a8f5937796171d
#
_cell.length_a   1.000
_cell.length_b   1.000
_cell.length_c   1.000
_cell.angle_alpha   90.00
_cell.angle_beta   90.00
_cell.angle_gamma   90.00
#
_symmetry.space_group_name_H-M   'P 1'
#
loop_
_entity.id
_entity.type
_entity.pdbx_description
1 polymer ?
#
loop_
_entity_poly.entity_id
_entity_poly.type
_entity_poly.pdbx_seq_one_letter_code
_entity_poly.pdbx_strand_id
1 'polypeptide(L)' 'MEERLLRRKDVQKIVPIATATIYNKIKNLRFPKQYKNGGTACWKMSEIQLYIDIGEEAYHKKLLKQKEIVS' A
#
# COMPACT_ATOMS: atom_id res chain seq x y z
N MET A 1 1.89 -15.39 13.80
CA MET A 1 2.84 -14.44 13.25
C MET A 1 2.28 -13.03 13.29
N GLU A 2 3.03 -12.09 13.82
CA GLU A 2 2.54 -10.74 13.98
C GLU A 2 2.64 -9.94 12.71
N GLU A 3 1.56 -9.27 12.36
CA GLU A 3 1.56 -8.31 11.26
C GLU A 3 2.24 -7.03 11.72
N ARG A 4 3.28 -6.61 11.00
CA ARG A 4 3.96 -5.36 11.31
C ARG A 4 3.28 -4.19 10.62
N LEU A 5 2.97 -3.15 11.38
CA LEU A 5 2.41 -1.93 10.84
C LEU A 5 3.50 -0.88 10.65
N LEU A 6 3.50 -0.24 9.49
CA LEU A 6 4.48 0.78 9.14
C LEU A 6 3.80 2.14 9.07
N ARG A 7 4.47 3.15 9.59
CA ARG A 7 4.01 4.53 9.42
C ARG A 7 4.51 5.05 8.07
N ARG A 8 3.98 6.19 7.66
CA ARG A 8 4.36 6.80 6.38
C ARG A 8 5.88 6.93 6.22
N LYS A 9 6.56 7.40 7.26
CA LYS A 9 8.01 7.57 7.22
C LYS A 9 8.74 6.26 6.98
N ASP A 10 8.25 5.18 7.59
CA ASP A 10 8.83 3.85 7.41
C ASP A 10 8.63 3.34 6.00
N VAL A 11 7.42 3.58 5.44
CA VAL A 11 7.13 3.21 4.07
C VAL A 11 8.05 3.97 3.11
N GLN A 12 8.28 5.26 3.36
CA GLN A 12 9.13 6.08 2.51
C GLN A 12 10.60 5.68 2.56
N LYS A 13 11.03 5.02 3.64
CA LYS A 13 12.38 4.46 3.72
C LYS A 13 12.54 3.23 2.82
N ILE A 14 11.45 2.47 2.67
CA ILE A 14 11.44 1.27 1.86
C ILE A 14 11.18 1.61 0.40
N VAL A 15 10.19 2.46 0.15
CA VAL A 15 9.81 2.93 -1.18
C VAL A 15 9.96 4.44 -1.20
N PRO A 16 11.09 4.97 -1.68
CA PRO A 16 11.43 6.40 -1.56
C PRO A 16 10.64 7.26 -2.54
N ILE A 17 9.38 7.50 -2.23
CA ILE A 17 8.51 8.38 -3.02
C ILE A 17 7.87 9.42 -2.10
N ALA A 18 7.48 10.55 -2.69
CA ALA A 18 6.88 11.65 -1.94
C ALA A 18 5.50 11.27 -1.40
N THR A 19 5.10 11.94 -0.32
CA THR A 19 3.79 11.72 0.32
C THR A 19 2.65 11.89 -0.68
N ALA A 20 2.68 12.97 -1.47
CA ALA A 20 1.64 13.22 -2.47
C ALA A 20 1.57 12.08 -3.49
N THR A 21 2.72 11.53 -3.87
CA THR A 21 2.79 10.43 -4.82
C THR A 21 2.18 9.16 -4.23
N ILE A 22 2.42 8.91 -2.94
CA ILE A 22 1.83 7.75 -2.25
C ILE A 22 0.31 7.82 -2.32
N TYR A 23 -0.27 8.95 -1.93
CA TYR A 23 -1.73 9.09 -1.91
C TYR A 23 -2.34 9.09 -3.30
N ASN A 24 -1.63 9.65 -4.28
CA ASN A 24 -2.08 9.62 -5.66
C ASN A 24 -2.12 8.18 -6.19
N LYS A 25 -1.09 7.40 -5.88
CA LYS A 25 -1.04 5.98 -6.26
C LYS A 25 -2.13 5.16 -5.57
N ILE A 26 -2.41 5.45 -4.29
CA ILE A 26 -3.49 4.78 -3.56
C ILE A 26 -4.84 5.05 -4.25
N LYS A 27 -5.08 6.30 -4.61
CA LYS A 27 -6.30 6.70 -5.29
C LYS A 27 -6.50 5.95 -6.62
N ASN A 28 -5.40 5.68 -7.31
CA ASN A 28 -5.42 5.01 -8.60
C ASN A 28 -5.24 3.49 -8.50
N LEU A 29 -5.33 2.95 -7.29
CA LEU A 29 -5.16 1.50 -7.03
C LEU A 29 -3.81 0.97 -7.48
N ARG A 30 -2.78 1.76 -7.28
CA ARG A 30 -1.41 1.40 -7.67
C ARG A 30 -0.47 1.26 -6.48
N PHE A 31 -1.02 1.33 -5.26
CA PHE A 31 -0.23 1.24 -4.05
C PHE A 31 -1.07 0.62 -2.95
N PRO A 32 -0.46 -0.08 -1.97
CA PRO A 32 -1.22 -0.66 -0.86
C PRO A 32 -2.01 0.39 -0.10
N LYS A 33 -3.26 0.03 0.22
CA LYS A 33 -4.17 0.92 0.92
C LYS A 33 -3.69 1.18 2.34
N GLN A 34 -3.87 2.42 2.80
CA GLN A 34 -3.58 2.76 4.18
C GLN A 34 -4.69 2.31 5.11
N TYR A 35 -4.32 2.04 6.35
CA TYR A 35 -5.26 1.73 7.42
C TYR A 35 -5.06 2.76 8.52
N LYS A 36 -6.15 3.19 9.14
CA LYS A 36 -6.06 4.12 10.25
C LYS A 36 -6.15 3.37 11.57
N ASN A 37 -5.18 3.62 12.41
CA ASN A 37 -5.11 3.01 13.73
C ASN A 37 -4.99 4.14 14.75
N GLY A 38 -6.11 4.46 15.42
CA GLY A 38 -6.14 5.55 16.38
C GLY A 38 -5.86 6.90 15.76
N GLY A 39 -6.28 7.11 14.50
CA GLY A 39 -6.04 8.36 13.79
C GLY A 39 -4.72 8.44 13.05
N THR A 40 -3.87 7.44 13.20
CA THR A 40 -2.57 7.39 12.53
C THR A 40 -2.65 6.49 11.31
N ALA A 41 -2.20 7.00 10.15
CA ALA A 41 -2.17 6.21 8.93
C ALA A 41 -1.02 5.20 9.00
N CYS A 42 -1.34 3.93 8.72
CA CYS A 42 -0.38 2.83 8.76
C CYS A 42 -0.55 1.94 7.54
N TRP A 43 0.50 1.22 7.21
CA TRP A 43 0.47 0.23 6.13
C TRP A 43 0.94 -1.11 6.69
N LYS A 44 0.35 -2.19 6.20
CA LYS A 44 0.80 -3.53 6.58
C LYS A 44 2.10 -3.86 5.87
N MET A 45 3.09 -4.30 6.62
CA MET A 45 4.39 -4.67 6.03
C MET A 45 4.24 -5.74 4.95
N SER A 46 3.35 -6.70 5.17
CA SER A 46 3.13 -7.77 4.20
C SER A 46 2.63 -7.23 2.86
N GLU A 47 1.79 -6.19 2.88
CA GLU A 47 1.28 -5.58 1.66
C GLU A 47 2.36 -4.77 0.94
N ILE A 48 3.16 -4.05 1.70
CA ILE A 48 4.29 -3.31 1.13
C ILE A 48 5.31 -4.28 0.53
N GLN A 49 5.58 -5.38 1.23
CA GLN A 49 6.51 -6.39 0.75
C GLN A 49 6.01 -7.02 -0.55
N LEU A 50 4.72 -7.34 -0.61
CA LEU A 50 4.12 -7.91 -1.81
C LEU A 50 4.22 -6.92 -2.99
N TYR A 51 3.92 -5.66 -2.72
CA TYR A 51 4.02 -4.60 -3.72
C TYR A 51 5.43 -4.54 -4.33
N ILE A 52 6.45 -4.66 -3.48
CA ILE A 52 7.85 -4.65 -3.92
C ILE A 52 8.17 -5.91 -4.73
N ASP A 53 7.70 -7.06 -4.24
CA ASP A 53 8.03 -8.35 -4.83
C ASP A 53 7.43 -8.54 -6.22
N ILE A 54 6.17 -8.14 -6.42
CA ILE A 54 5.49 -8.36 -7.69
C ILE A 54 5.51 -7.13 -8.61
N GLY A 55 5.83 -5.96 -8.06
CA GLY A 55 5.88 -4.72 -8.81
C GLY A 55 4.54 -3.99 -8.90
N GLU A 56 4.60 -2.71 -9.25
CA GLU A 56 3.42 -1.85 -9.27
C GLU A 56 2.36 -2.33 -10.27
N GLU A 57 2.76 -2.74 -11.46
CA GLU A 57 1.82 -3.18 -12.49
C GLU A 57 1.01 -4.39 -12.05
N ALA A 58 1.68 -5.42 -11.53
CA ALA A 58 1.02 -6.62 -11.06
C ALA A 58 0.14 -6.31 -9.86
N TYR A 59 0.60 -5.44 -8.97
CA TYR A 59 -0.17 -5.06 -7.79
C TYR A 59 -1.43 -4.29 -8.19
N HIS A 60 -1.32 -3.41 -9.18
CA HIS A 60 -2.45 -2.66 -9.72
C HIS A 60 -3.51 -3.61 -10.28
N LYS A 61 -3.08 -4.59 -11.06
CA LYS A 61 -4.00 -5.59 -11.61
C LYS A 61 -4.69 -6.40 -10.51
N LYS A 62 -3.94 -6.73 -9.47
CA LYS A 62 -4.47 -7.45 -8.32
C LYS A 62 -5.58 -6.65 -7.63
N LEU A 63 -5.34 -5.35 -7.41
CA LEU A 63 -6.33 -4.49 -6.77
C LEU A 63 -7.57 -4.29 -7.64
N LEU A 64 -7.39 -4.15 -8.93
CA LEU A 64 -8.51 -4.04 -9.87
C LEU A 64 -9.37 -5.29 -9.83
N LYS A 65 -8.74 -6.46 -9.79
CA LYS A 65 -9.45 -7.73 -9.73
C LYS A 65 -10.23 -7.87 -8.43
N GLN A 66 -9.65 -7.44 -7.31
CA GLN A 66 -10.34 -7.46 -6.03
C GLN A 66 -11.56 -6.54 -6.04
N LYS A 67 -11.43 -5.38 -6.66
CA LYS A 67 -12.54 -4.44 -6.78
C LYS A 67 -13.69 -5.02 -7.60
N GLU A 68 -13.39 -5.75 -8.67
CA GLU A 68 -14.40 -6.39 -9.50
C GLU A 68 -15.16 -7.46 -8.72
N ILE A 69 -14.44 -8.23 -7.90
CA ILE A 69 -15.05 -9.31 -7.11
C ILE A 69 -15.99 -8.73 -6.06
N VAL A 70 -15.61 -7.60 -5.46
CA VAL A 70 -16.37 -6.98 -4.38
C VAL A 70 -17.58 -6.20 -4.89
N SER A 71 -17.55 -5.70 -6.10
CA SER A 71 -18.63 -4.88 -6.68
C SER A 71 -19.86 -5.69 -7.09
#